data_e1a6cae52dc3d9c749464918934e6ac8
#
_entry.id   e1a6cae52dc3d9c749464918934e6ac8
#
_cell.length_a   1.000
_cell.length_b   1.000
_cell.length_c   1.000
_cell.angle_alpha   90.00
_cell.angle_beta   90.00
_cell.angle_gamma   90.00
#
_symmetry.space_group_name_H-M   'P 1'
#
loop_
_entity.id
_entity.type
_entity.pdbx_description
1 polymer ?
#
loop_
_entity_poly.entity_id
_entity_poly.type
_entity_poly.pdbx_seq_one_letter_code
_entity_poly.pdbx_strand_id
1 'polypeptide(L)'
;MLAINFDVEEQHRAYADAELTLKCMKHFVEDYPIDDFIKDATAHEFYDRLLYKNHFITDINNPEIDKRSMRFNCDACGRQAARQANWKVKNKSFVAPFLCKKCGRKFTGKVSFKKKYDGVTVRKRIVEYVEKPVDENSENKA
;
A
#
# COMPACT_ATOMS: atom_id res chain seq x y z
N MET A 1 27.00 17.22 13.91
CA MET A 1 25.91 16.78 14.78
C MET A 1 25.59 17.91 15.74
N LEU A 2 24.55 18.69 15.49
CA LEU A 2 24.19 19.84 16.34
C LEU A 2 23.41 19.31 17.55
N ALA A 3 24.00 19.41 18.72
CA ALA A 3 23.35 19.09 19.97
C ALA A 3 22.41 20.26 20.34
N ILE A 4 21.12 20.10 20.13
CA ILE A 4 20.13 21.04 20.66
C ILE A 4 19.93 20.66 22.13
N ASN A 5 20.35 21.51 23.06
CA ASN A 5 20.09 21.30 24.47
C ASN A 5 18.62 21.59 24.77
N PHE A 6 17.93 20.59 25.27
CA PHE A 6 16.54 20.69 25.73
C PHE A 6 16.51 20.82 27.25
N ASP A 7 15.77 21.83 27.73
CA ASP A 7 15.39 21.86 29.13
C ASP A 7 14.10 21.04 29.32
N VAL A 8 14.22 19.89 29.96
CA VAL A 8 13.12 18.92 30.11
C VAL A 8 12.00 19.46 31.01
N GLU A 9 12.28 20.41 31.90
CA GLU A 9 11.28 20.97 32.82
C GLU A 9 10.35 21.99 32.18
N GLU A 10 10.75 22.61 31.06
CA GLU A 10 9.91 23.56 30.30
C GLU A 10 9.10 22.93 29.15
N GLN A 11 9.28 21.64 28.93
CA GLN A 11 8.48 20.91 27.91
C GLN A 11 6.99 20.94 28.28
N HIS A 12 6.14 21.06 27.25
CA HIS A 12 4.68 21.12 27.33
C HIS A 12 4.06 22.50 27.65
N ARG A 13 4.84 23.55 27.58
CA ARG A 13 4.30 24.92 27.47
C ARG A 13 4.22 25.29 26.00
N ALA A 14 3.05 25.69 25.53
CA ALA A 14 2.80 26.00 24.11
C ALA A 14 3.83 26.98 23.50
N TYR A 15 4.33 27.93 24.31
CA TYR A 15 5.37 28.87 23.89
C TYR A 15 6.73 28.18 23.70
N ALA A 16 7.16 27.35 24.65
CA ALA A 16 8.43 26.62 24.58
C ALA A 16 8.44 25.64 23.41
N ASP A 17 7.34 24.96 23.17
CA ASP A 17 7.17 24.04 22.03
C ASP A 17 7.22 24.80 20.70
N ALA A 18 6.62 25.98 20.61
CA ALA A 18 6.67 26.83 19.41
C ALA A 18 8.09 27.36 19.16
N GLU A 19 8.79 27.81 20.20
CA GLU A 19 10.17 28.28 20.10
C GLU A 19 11.12 27.15 19.67
N LEU A 20 10.97 25.96 20.25
CA LEU A 20 11.73 24.78 19.86
C LEU A 20 11.49 24.40 18.40
N THR A 21 10.22 24.39 17.97
CA THR A 21 9.85 24.12 16.58
C THR A 21 10.50 25.12 15.64
N LEU A 22 10.49 26.40 15.99
CA LEU A 22 11.15 27.45 15.20
C LEU A 22 12.68 27.26 15.12
N LYS A 23 13.32 26.87 16.21
CA LYS A 23 14.77 26.56 16.23
C LYS A 23 15.10 25.38 15.32
N CYS A 24 14.32 24.30 15.40
CA CYS A 24 14.47 23.15 14.52
C CYS A 24 14.26 23.54 13.05
N MET A 25 13.21 24.30 12.76
CA MET A 25 12.89 24.76 11.41
C MET A 25 14.02 25.60 10.80
N LYS A 26 14.64 26.50 11.56
CA LYS A 26 15.77 27.30 11.08
C LYS A 26 16.94 26.44 10.59
N HIS A 27 17.25 25.34 11.28
CA HIS A 27 18.29 24.41 10.83
C HIS A 27 17.90 23.66 9.56
N PHE A 28 16.64 23.27 9.44
CA PHE A 28 16.15 22.60 8.22
C PHE A 28 16.17 23.49 6.99
N VAL A 29 15.85 24.79 7.15
CA VAL A 29 15.82 25.74 6.04
C VAL A 29 17.20 26.00 5.44
N GLU A 30 18.27 25.90 6.27
CA GLU A 30 19.65 26.04 5.79
C GLU A 30 20.08 24.87 4.91
N ASP A 31 19.60 23.66 5.19
CA ASP A 31 20.02 22.43 4.51
C ASP A 31 19.05 22.00 3.37
N TYR A 32 17.80 22.44 3.40
CA TYR A 32 16.75 22.00 2.46
C TYR A 32 15.96 23.20 1.90
N PRO A 33 15.67 23.19 0.59
CA PRO A 33 14.82 24.22 -0.05
C PRO A 33 13.39 24.07 0.47
N ILE A 34 13.01 24.88 1.45
CA ILE A 34 11.70 24.80 2.12
C ILE A 34 10.53 25.02 1.17
N ASP A 35 10.75 25.83 0.11
CA ASP A 35 9.74 26.17 -0.89
C ASP A 35 9.18 24.93 -1.59
N ASP A 36 9.99 23.86 -1.74
CA ASP A 36 9.54 22.60 -2.32
C ASP A 36 8.52 21.85 -1.44
N PHE A 37 8.47 22.19 -0.15
CA PHE A 37 7.60 21.54 0.84
C PHE A 37 6.40 22.42 1.22
N ILE A 38 6.43 23.72 0.93
CA ILE A 38 5.31 24.62 1.19
C ILE A 38 4.19 24.32 0.20
N LYS A 39 3.00 24.08 0.73
CA LYS A 39 1.77 23.91 -0.07
C LYS A 39 0.94 25.17 0.01
N ASP A 40 0.46 25.62 -1.15
CA ASP A 40 -0.48 26.73 -1.20
C ASP A 40 -1.85 26.28 -0.69
N ALA A 41 -2.21 26.69 0.53
CA ALA A 41 -3.49 26.35 1.15
C ALA A 41 -4.68 27.09 0.50
N THR A 42 -4.42 28.11 -0.34
CA THR A 42 -5.47 28.80 -1.10
C THR A 42 -5.81 28.07 -2.40
N ALA A 43 -4.94 27.18 -2.86
CA ALA A 43 -5.21 26.34 -4.03
C ALA A 43 -6.43 25.46 -3.78
N HIS A 44 -7.38 25.45 -4.72
CA HIS A 44 -8.62 24.69 -4.61
C HIS A 44 -8.38 23.21 -4.32
N GLU A 45 -7.36 22.61 -4.91
CA GLU A 45 -7.02 21.20 -4.73
C GLU A 45 -6.40 20.86 -3.37
N PHE A 46 -5.94 21.85 -2.60
CA PHE A 46 -5.26 21.59 -1.33
C PHE A 46 -6.17 20.85 -0.35
N TYR A 47 -7.38 21.35 -0.14
CA TYR A 47 -8.34 20.75 0.78
C TYR A 47 -8.94 19.45 0.24
N ASP A 48 -9.19 19.36 -1.06
CA ASP A 48 -9.68 18.14 -1.70
C ASP A 48 -8.67 17.00 -1.49
N ARG A 49 -7.39 17.28 -1.68
CA ARG A 49 -6.30 16.33 -1.47
C ARG A 49 -6.15 15.94 0.02
N LEU A 50 -6.24 16.93 0.91
CA LEU A 50 -6.10 16.74 2.36
C LEU A 50 -7.25 15.90 2.93
N LEU A 51 -8.47 16.14 2.48
CA LEU A 51 -9.67 15.46 2.95
C LEU A 51 -9.92 14.11 2.26
N TYR A 52 -9.21 13.81 1.17
CA TYR A 52 -9.40 12.58 0.42
C TYR A 52 -9.05 11.34 1.23
N LYS A 53 -10.04 10.47 1.41
CA LYS A 53 -9.86 9.20 2.13
C LYS A 53 -9.43 8.10 1.16
N ASN A 54 -8.15 7.70 1.26
CA ASN A 54 -7.65 6.56 0.51
C ASN A 54 -8.41 5.28 0.88
N HIS A 55 -8.81 4.48 -0.12
CA HIS A 55 -9.50 3.22 0.11
C HIS A 55 -8.97 2.11 -0.81
N PHE A 56 -9.26 0.86 -0.46
CA PHE A 56 -8.91 -0.28 -1.29
C PHE A 56 -10.09 -0.65 -2.20
N ILE A 57 -9.78 -0.93 -3.47
CA ILE A 57 -10.75 -1.42 -4.43
C ILE A 57 -10.87 -2.92 -4.23
N THR A 58 -12.05 -3.38 -3.87
CA THR A 58 -12.35 -4.80 -3.61
C THR A 58 -13.33 -5.41 -4.63
N ASP A 59 -13.89 -4.61 -5.50
CA ASP A 59 -14.68 -5.08 -6.64
C ASP A 59 -13.76 -5.28 -7.85
N ILE A 60 -13.68 -6.52 -8.33
CA ILE A 60 -12.84 -6.89 -9.49
C ILE A 60 -13.33 -6.27 -10.81
N ASN A 61 -14.60 -5.87 -10.88
CA ASN A 61 -15.19 -5.24 -12.07
C ASN A 61 -15.03 -3.72 -12.09
N ASN A 62 -14.43 -3.15 -11.05
CA ASN A 62 -14.17 -1.72 -11.01
C ASN A 62 -13.34 -1.29 -12.23
N PRO A 63 -13.77 -0.26 -13.00
CA PRO A 63 -13.11 0.18 -14.22
C PRO A 63 -11.70 0.75 -13.98
N GLU A 64 -11.40 1.18 -12.76
CA GLU A 64 -10.08 1.69 -12.39
C GLU A 64 -9.02 0.60 -12.19
N ILE A 65 -9.43 -0.69 -12.21
CA ILE A 65 -8.49 -1.81 -12.13
C ILE A 65 -7.90 -2.11 -13.52
N ASP A 66 -6.60 -1.89 -13.65
CA ASP A 66 -5.88 -2.43 -14.81
C ASP A 66 -5.74 -3.96 -14.67
N LYS A 67 -6.47 -4.69 -15.51
CA LYS A 67 -6.44 -6.17 -15.54
C LYS A 67 -5.06 -6.74 -15.90
N ARG A 68 -4.18 -5.97 -16.57
CA ARG A 68 -2.80 -6.39 -16.86
C ARG A 68 -2.00 -6.52 -15.58
N SER A 69 -2.25 -5.69 -14.59
CA SER A 69 -1.63 -5.76 -13.27
C SER A 69 -1.94 -7.04 -12.50
N MET A 70 -3.00 -7.77 -12.88
CA MET A 70 -3.39 -9.03 -12.26
C MET A 70 -2.67 -10.25 -12.82
N ARG A 71 -1.80 -10.10 -13.83
CA ARG A 71 -0.97 -11.17 -14.38
C ARG A 71 0.26 -11.38 -13.51
N PHE A 72 0.65 -12.62 -13.31
CA PHE A 72 1.83 -12.99 -12.53
C PHE A 72 2.82 -13.79 -13.36
N ASN A 73 4.10 -13.47 -13.19
CA ASN A 73 5.19 -14.26 -13.68
C ASN A 73 5.72 -15.16 -12.57
N CYS A 74 6.17 -16.34 -12.92
CA CYS A 74 6.81 -17.26 -11.99
C CYS A 74 8.12 -16.66 -11.49
N ASP A 75 8.32 -16.62 -10.18
CA ASP A 75 9.54 -16.12 -9.54
C ASP A 75 10.76 -17.05 -9.75
N ALA A 76 10.53 -18.33 -10.08
CA ALA A 76 11.62 -19.28 -10.34
C ALA A 76 12.14 -19.25 -11.79
N CYS A 77 11.28 -19.01 -12.80
CA CYS A 77 11.69 -19.10 -14.20
C CYS A 77 11.31 -17.89 -15.07
N GLY A 78 10.69 -16.84 -14.47
CA GLY A 78 10.29 -15.60 -15.14
C GLY A 78 9.12 -15.72 -16.12
N ARG A 79 8.66 -16.91 -16.46
CA ARG A 79 7.56 -17.12 -17.42
C ARG A 79 6.21 -16.77 -16.79
N GLN A 80 5.29 -16.31 -17.63
CA GLN A 80 3.93 -16.02 -17.19
C GLN A 80 3.26 -17.31 -16.69
N ALA A 81 2.69 -17.24 -15.48
CA ALA A 81 1.97 -18.33 -14.86
C ALA A 81 0.47 -18.26 -15.18
N ALA A 82 -0.16 -19.42 -15.25
CA ALA A 82 -1.60 -19.53 -15.48
C ALA A 82 -2.35 -19.53 -14.15
N ARG A 83 -3.39 -18.69 -14.06
CA ARG A 83 -4.30 -18.69 -12.91
C ARG A 83 -5.14 -19.95 -12.91
N GLN A 84 -5.27 -20.60 -11.74
CA GLN A 84 -5.94 -21.88 -11.58
C GLN A 84 -7.37 -21.77 -11.05
N ALA A 85 -7.72 -20.66 -10.42
CA ALA A 85 -9.07 -20.43 -9.88
C ALA A 85 -9.47 -18.96 -9.97
N ASN A 86 -10.73 -18.68 -9.70
CA ASN A 86 -11.24 -17.30 -9.66
C ASN A 86 -10.58 -16.50 -8.53
N TRP A 87 -10.49 -15.20 -8.74
CA TRP A 87 -10.02 -14.27 -7.72
C TRP A 87 -10.95 -14.27 -6.51
N LYS A 88 -10.37 -14.35 -5.32
CA LYS A 88 -11.07 -14.17 -4.05
C LYS A 88 -10.53 -12.92 -3.37
N VAL A 89 -11.41 -12.17 -2.71
CA VAL A 89 -10.99 -11.01 -1.90
C VAL A 89 -10.64 -11.51 -0.50
N LYS A 90 -9.42 -11.24 -0.05
CA LYS A 90 -8.95 -11.52 1.31
C LYS A 90 -8.09 -10.35 1.81
N ASN A 91 -8.43 -9.79 2.97
CA ASN A 91 -7.70 -8.68 3.57
C ASN A 91 -7.40 -7.55 2.57
N LYS A 92 -8.46 -7.01 1.95
CA LYS A 92 -8.37 -5.89 0.98
C LYS A 92 -7.46 -6.17 -0.23
N SER A 93 -7.27 -7.43 -0.58
CA SER A 93 -6.45 -7.87 -1.71
C SER A 93 -7.15 -8.97 -2.47
N PHE A 94 -6.92 -9.02 -3.78
CA PHE A 94 -7.31 -10.14 -4.62
C PHE A 94 -6.25 -11.24 -4.51
N VAL A 95 -6.69 -12.46 -4.30
CA VAL A 95 -5.85 -13.64 -4.10
C VAL A 95 -6.32 -14.75 -5.02
N ALA A 96 -5.39 -15.37 -5.74
CA ALA A 96 -5.68 -16.54 -6.58
C ALA A 96 -4.46 -17.46 -6.67
N PRO A 97 -4.68 -18.79 -6.84
CA PRO A 97 -3.61 -19.74 -7.11
C PRO A 97 -3.15 -19.65 -8.57
N PHE A 98 -1.86 -19.84 -8.76
CA PHE A 98 -1.20 -19.84 -10.06
C PHE A 98 -0.34 -21.10 -10.23
N LEU A 99 -0.23 -21.56 -11.48
CA LEU A 99 0.64 -22.65 -11.89
C LEU A 99 1.53 -22.19 -13.04
N CYS A 100 2.83 -22.36 -12.89
CA CYS A 100 3.77 -22.17 -13.99
C CYS A 100 3.83 -23.44 -14.82
N LYS A 101 3.34 -23.38 -16.06
CA LYS A 101 3.34 -24.54 -16.98
C LYS A 101 4.76 -24.98 -17.38
N LYS A 102 5.78 -24.12 -17.27
CA LYS A 102 7.16 -24.45 -17.65
C LYS A 102 7.90 -25.25 -16.58
N CYS A 103 7.83 -24.83 -15.32
CA CYS A 103 8.58 -25.45 -14.22
C CYS A 103 7.70 -26.17 -13.20
N GLY A 104 6.37 -26.20 -13.39
CA GLY A 104 5.43 -26.86 -12.49
C GLY A 104 5.20 -26.16 -11.14
N ARG A 105 5.86 -25.00 -10.90
CA ARG A 105 5.73 -24.29 -9.61
C ARG A 105 4.32 -23.78 -9.40
N LYS A 106 3.74 -24.15 -8.26
CA LYS A 106 2.49 -23.61 -7.74
C LYS A 106 2.78 -22.47 -6.76
N PHE A 107 2.04 -21.38 -6.84
CA PHE A 107 2.13 -20.27 -5.89
C PHE A 107 0.80 -19.52 -5.80
N THR A 108 0.67 -18.69 -4.79
CA THR A 108 -0.49 -17.81 -4.62
C THR A 108 -0.10 -16.39 -5.02
N GLY A 109 -0.76 -15.85 -6.03
CA GLY A 109 -0.65 -14.45 -6.42
C GLY A 109 -1.57 -13.58 -5.55
N LYS A 110 -1.03 -12.52 -4.98
CA LYS A 110 -1.77 -11.52 -4.20
C LYS A 110 -1.56 -10.15 -4.81
N VAL A 111 -2.65 -9.45 -5.16
CA VAL A 111 -2.60 -8.09 -5.70
C VAL A 111 -3.60 -7.20 -4.95
N SER A 112 -3.21 -6.00 -4.61
CA SER A 112 -4.08 -4.99 -4.01
C SER A 112 -4.02 -3.69 -4.79
N PHE A 113 -5.17 -3.05 -4.91
CA PHE A 113 -5.36 -1.78 -5.57
C PHE A 113 -5.81 -0.77 -4.52
N LYS A 114 -5.01 0.26 -4.30
CA LYS A 114 -5.34 1.33 -3.36
C LYS A 114 -5.60 2.61 -4.13
N LYS A 115 -6.85 3.08 -4.10
CA LYS A 115 -7.24 4.37 -4.67
C LYS A 115 -6.71 5.48 -3.77
N LYS A 116 -5.96 6.37 -4.38
CA LYS A 116 -5.46 7.62 -3.80
C LYS A 116 -6.04 8.78 -4.59
N TYR A 117 -5.83 10.00 -4.11
CA TYR A 117 -6.25 11.22 -4.82
C TYR A 117 -5.72 11.26 -6.26
N ASP A 118 -4.44 10.96 -6.44
CA ASP A 118 -3.74 11.06 -7.74
C ASP A 118 -3.87 9.82 -8.63
N GLY A 119 -4.61 8.79 -8.20
CA GLY A 119 -4.80 7.56 -8.99
C GLY A 119 -4.78 6.29 -8.17
N VAL A 120 -4.52 5.16 -8.83
CA VAL A 120 -4.54 3.83 -8.21
C VAL A 120 -3.11 3.29 -8.06
N THR A 121 -2.74 2.97 -6.83
CA THR A 121 -1.47 2.28 -6.55
C THR A 121 -1.69 0.77 -6.49
N VAL A 122 -0.86 0.02 -7.22
CA VAL A 122 -0.91 -1.43 -7.29
C VAL A 122 0.23 -2.03 -6.48
N ARG A 123 -0.07 -3.03 -5.63
CA ARG A 123 0.94 -3.83 -4.92
C ARG A 123 0.73 -5.30 -5.24
N LYS A 124 1.79 -5.97 -5.69
CA LYS A 124 1.79 -7.39 -6.04
C LYS A 124 2.73 -8.15 -5.13
N ARG A 125 2.33 -9.37 -4.76
CA ARG A 125 3.18 -10.31 -3.99
C ARG A 125 2.92 -11.73 -4.46
N ILE A 126 3.96 -12.53 -4.47
CA ILE A 126 3.90 -13.99 -4.61
C ILE A 126 4.06 -14.56 -3.21
N VAL A 127 3.17 -15.46 -2.84
CA VAL A 127 3.17 -16.17 -1.56
C VAL A 127 3.18 -17.66 -1.84
N GLU A 128 3.80 -18.45 -0.97
CA GLU A 128 3.79 -19.89 -1.11
C GLU A 128 2.37 -20.43 -1.17
N TYR A 129 2.19 -21.45 -2.00
CA TYR A 129 0.92 -22.13 -2.12
C TYR A 129 0.74 -23.06 -0.93
N VAL A 130 -0.24 -22.78 -0.09
CA VAL A 130 -0.65 -23.67 0.99
C VAL A 130 -1.88 -24.44 0.51
N GLU A 131 -1.73 -25.75 0.34
CA GLU A 131 -2.89 -26.63 0.09
C GLU A 131 -3.80 -26.57 1.32
N LYS A 132 -5.05 -26.17 1.13
CA LYS A 132 -6.03 -26.35 2.19
C LYS A 132 -6.28 -27.84 2.33
N PRO A 133 -6.30 -28.41 3.56
CA PRO A 133 -6.83 -29.74 3.76
C PRO A 133 -8.25 -29.76 3.18
N VAL A 134 -8.53 -30.82 2.41
CA VAL A 134 -9.89 -31.09 1.90
C VAL A 134 -10.71 -31.40 3.14
N ASP A 135 -11.63 -30.52 3.51
CA ASP A 135 -12.65 -30.83 4.51
C ASP A 135 -13.53 -31.94 3.92
N GLU A 136 -13.26 -33.19 4.30
CA GLU A 136 -14.09 -34.36 4.04
C GLU A 136 -15.36 -34.34 4.89
N ASN A 137 -16.19 -33.29 4.74
CA ASN A 137 -17.49 -33.25 5.39
C ASN A 137 -18.52 -32.51 4.51
N SER A 138 -18.82 -33.11 3.35
CA SER A 138 -20.06 -32.79 2.64
C SER A 138 -20.64 -34.04 1.97
N GLU A 139 -20.64 -35.18 2.69
CA GLU A 139 -21.57 -36.28 2.43
C GLU A 139 -22.35 -36.52 3.70
N ASN A 140 -23.58 -36.07 3.71
CA ASN A 140 -24.79 -36.60 4.31
C ASN A 140 -25.74 -35.53 4.78
N LYS A 141 -26.59 -35.08 3.88
CA LYS A 141 -28.01 -34.87 4.22
C LYS A 141 -28.83 -35.12 2.98
N ALA A 142 -29.24 -36.35 2.88
CA ALA A 142 -30.43 -36.74 2.13
C ALA A 142 -31.66 -36.05 2.73
#